data_2cad4eb765a21a3cfe39f761ee69d618
#
_entry.id   2cad4eb765a21a3cfe39f761ee69d618
#
_cell.length_a   1.000
_cell.length_b   1.000
_cell.length_c   1.000
_cell.angle_alpha   90.00
_cell.angle_beta   90.00
_cell.angle_gamma   90.00
#
_symmetry.space_group_name_H-M   'P 1'
#
loop_
_entity.id
_entity.type
_entity.pdbx_description
1 polymer ?
#
loop_
_entity_poly.entity_id
_entity_poly.type
_entity_poly.pdbx_seq_one_letter_code
_entity_poly.pdbx_strand_id
1 'polypeptide(L)'
;MEFFLSLSYKEWIKMRLFVAIVVALAVALLVYIYTDLAHQERMEGASLLVYRFITGYHVLDAFIKLPLIASLALALSQFLPEMFNKRLKLTLHLPAHEYDIIGSMLMFGILTYAAIMLLTYAGLSITLSKFLPTEYVYIELMAFVLWAVAGLTVYGFTSAVCIEPTLRNKINIAIIGISATALSFWAEYVRATYLFPMTVVLALAGLLMSVYATSRFKRGIM
;
A
#
# COMPACT_ATOMS: atom_id res chain seq x y z
N MET A 1 -1.97 0.39 -27.23
CA MET A 1 -0.75 0.13 -26.46
C MET A 1 0.05 1.40 -26.22
N GLU A 2 0.25 2.24 -27.23
CA GLU A 2 1.00 3.52 -27.13
C GLU A 2 0.37 4.52 -26.12
N PHE A 3 -0.95 4.59 -26.08
CA PHE A 3 -1.68 5.47 -25.13
C PHE A 3 -1.38 5.11 -23.65
N PHE A 4 -1.41 3.82 -23.32
CA PHE A 4 -1.09 3.36 -21.96
C PHE A 4 0.36 3.66 -21.58
N LEU A 5 1.31 3.45 -22.50
CA LEU A 5 2.74 3.72 -22.26
C LEU A 5 3.02 5.21 -22.06
N SER A 6 2.41 6.07 -22.86
CA SER A 6 2.58 7.54 -22.74
C SER A 6 2.01 8.07 -21.42
N LEU A 7 0.85 7.54 -20.99
CA LEU A 7 0.23 7.90 -19.71
C LEU A 7 1.05 7.38 -18.53
N SER A 8 1.54 6.13 -18.60
CA SER A 8 2.42 5.53 -17.59
C SER A 8 3.72 6.32 -17.42
N TYR A 9 4.33 6.80 -18.51
CA TYR A 9 5.51 7.64 -18.45
C TYR A 9 5.25 8.97 -17.72
N LYS A 10 4.11 9.61 -18.00
CA LYS A 10 3.66 10.81 -17.26
C LYS A 10 3.54 10.52 -15.75
N GLU A 11 2.91 9.40 -15.40
CA GLU A 11 2.74 9.00 -13.99
C GLU A 11 4.09 8.72 -13.31
N TRP A 12 5.02 8.04 -14.02
CA TRP A 12 6.36 7.78 -13.52
C TRP A 12 7.12 9.05 -13.15
N ILE A 13 7.08 10.08 -14.01
CA ILE A 13 7.77 11.35 -13.72
C ILE A 13 7.27 12.00 -12.43
N LYS A 14 5.95 11.92 -12.14
CA LYS A 14 5.37 12.45 -10.91
C LYS A 14 5.76 11.66 -9.67
N MET A 15 5.76 10.34 -9.78
CA MET A 15 5.92 9.44 -8.65
C MET A 15 7.36 9.07 -8.33
N ARG A 16 8.31 9.22 -9.27
CA ARG A 16 9.69 8.72 -9.16
C ARG A 16 10.41 9.10 -7.87
N LEU A 17 10.23 10.33 -7.39
CA LEU A 17 10.84 10.79 -6.15
C LEU A 17 10.25 10.07 -4.93
N PHE A 18 8.93 9.95 -4.87
CA PHE A 18 8.26 9.25 -3.78
C PHE A 18 8.54 7.75 -3.79
N VAL A 19 8.60 7.14 -4.98
CA VAL A 19 9.04 5.75 -5.15
C VAL A 19 10.45 5.56 -4.60
N ALA A 20 11.39 6.45 -4.94
CA ALA A 20 12.76 6.37 -4.43
C ALA A 20 12.81 6.51 -2.90
N ILE A 21 12.03 7.41 -2.30
CA ILE A 21 11.94 7.58 -0.85
C ILE A 21 11.37 6.32 -0.19
N VAL A 22 10.29 5.75 -0.74
CA VAL A 22 9.66 4.54 -0.19
C VAL A 22 10.60 3.34 -0.29
N VAL A 23 11.29 3.18 -1.42
CA VAL A 23 12.30 2.11 -1.60
C VAL A 23 13.46 2.30 -0.63
N ALA A 24 13.97 3.52 -0.47
CA ALA A 24 15.04 3.80 0.50
C ALA A 24 14.60 3.49 1.95
N LEU A 25 13.36 3.83 2.31
CA LEU A 25 12.78 3.50 3.61
C LEU A 25 12.65 1.98 3.79
N ALA A 26 12.20 1.26 2.77
CA ALA A 26 12.10 -0.20 2.81
C ALA A 26 13.46 -0.86 3.02
N VAL A 27 14.49 -0.40 2.30
CA VAL A 27 15.87 -0.90 2.45
C VAL A 27 16.41 -0.58 3.85
N ALA A 28 16.20 0.65 4.34
CA ALA A 28 16.63 1.04 5.69
C ALA A 28 16.00 0.17 6.78
N LEU A 29 14.70 -0.14 6.65
CA LEU A 29 14.00 -1.03 7.58
C LEU A 29 14.49 -2.48 7.47
N LEU A 30 14.79 -2.99 6.27
CA LEU A 30 15.38 -4.32 6.09
C LEU A 30 16.75 -4.42 6.78
N VAL A 31 17.60 -3.40 6.61
CA VAL A 31 18.91 -3.32 7.29
C VAL A 31 18.72 -3.25 8.80
N TYR A 32 17.76 -2.46 9.28
CA TYR A 32 17.43 -2.38 10.70
C TYR A 32 17.03 -3.75 11.27
N ILE A 33 16.10 -4.47 10.64
CA ILE A 33 15.69 -5.82 11.08
C ILE A 33 16.88 -6.79 11.07
N TYR A 34 17.68 -6.75 10.01
CA TYR A 34 18.85 -7.63 9.93
C TYR A 34 19.84 -7.36 11.08
N THR A 35 20.14 -6.09 11.37
CA THR A 35 21.08 -5.72 12.45
C THR A 35 20.50 -6.03 13.83
N ASP A 36 19.22 -5.84 14.04
CA ASP A 36 18.52 -6.14 15.28
C ASP A 36 18.53 -7.64 15.57
N LEU A 37 18.14 -8.47 14.59
CA LEU A 37 18.18 -9.94 14.72
C LEU A 37 19.60 -10.47 14.94
N ALA A 38 20.58 -9.95 14.19
CA ALA A 38 21.98 -10.35 14.36
C ALA A 38 22.54 -9.94 15.73
N HIS A 39 22.11 -8.81 16.29
CA HIS A 39 22.48 -8.39 17.64
C HIS A 39 21.86 -9.31 18.68
N GLN A 40 20.57 -9.60 18.59
CA GLN A 40 19.86 -10.47 19.52
C GLN A 40 20.42 -11.91 19.50
N GLU A 41 20.73 -12.47 18.33
CA GLU A 41 21.36 -13.78 18.20
C GLU A 41 22.71 -13.85 18.92
N ARG A 42 23.56 -12.78 18.79
CA ARG A 42 24.87 -12.71 19.44
C ARG A 42 24.79 -12.58 20.96
N MET A 43 23.81 -11.84 21.47
CA MET A 43 23.69 -11.56 22.90
C MET A 43 22.97 -12.66 23.67
N GLU A 44 21.96 -13.27 23.07
CA GLU A 44 21.05 -14.18 23.78
C GLU A 44 21.13 -15.64 23.26
N GLY A 45 21.74 -15.85 22.11
CA GLY A 45 21.78 -17.12 21.41
C GLY A 45 20.47 -17.47 20.66
N ALA A 46 20.59 -18.35 19.67
CA ALA A 46 19.50 -18.71 18.78
C ALA A 46 18.26 -19.30 19.52
N SER A 47 18.45 -20.02 20.61
CA SER A 47 17.36 -20.65 21.38
C SER A 47 16.45 -19.64 22.09
N LEU A 48 17.02 -18.57 22.67
CA LEU A 48 16.26 -17.52 23.34
C LEU A 48 15.56 -16.61 22.33
N LEU A 49 16.17 -16.39 21.16
CA LEU A 49 15.55 -15.67 20.07
C LEU A 49 14.25 -16.36 19.61
N VAL A 50 14.30 -17.68 19.38
CA VAL A 50 13.10 -18.49 19.05
C VAL A 50 12.07 -18.45 20.18
N TYR A 51 12.51 -18.51 21.44
CA TYR A 51 11.60 -18.42 22.60
C TYR A 51 10.84 -17.08 22.64
N ARG A 52 11.48 -15.96 22.32
CA ARG A 52 10.81 -14.65 22.24
C ARG A 52 9.70 -14.62 21.18
N PHE A 53 9.93 -15.24 20.03
CA PHE A 53 8.89 -15.38 19.01
C PHE A 53 7.70 -16.20 19.50
N ILE A 54 7.96 -17.29 20.22
CA ILE A 54 6.91 -18.12 20.84
C ILE A 54 6.09 -17.30 21.85
N THR A 55 6.74 -16.40 22.59
CA THR A 55 6.10 -15.57 23.62
C THR A 55 5.42 -14.30 23.08
N GLY A 56 5.39 -14.09 21.75
CA GLY A 56 4.64 -13.02 21.11
C GLY A 56 5.46 -11.78 20.74
N TYR A 57 6.79 -11.87 20.72
CA TYR A 57 7.61 -10.81 20.15
C TYR A 57 7.49 -10.81 18.62
N HIS A 58 7.04 -9.69 18.05
CA HIS A 58 6.93 -9.52 16.62
C HIS A 58 8.03 -8.60 16.11
N VAL A 59 8.95 -9.15 15.32
CA VAL A 59 10.02 -8.38 14.66
C VAL A 59 9.46 -7.36 13.68
N LEU A 60 8.29 -7.68 13.13
CA LEU A 60 7.68 -6.87 12.08
C LEU A 60 6.89 -5.66 12.58
N ASP A 61 6.77 -5.39 13.90
CA ASP A 61 5.97 -4.27 14.41
C ASP A 61 6.36 -2.90 13.81
N ALA A 62 7.65 -2.69 13.55
CA ALA A 62 8.12 -1.49 12.85
C ALA A 62 7.82 -1.55 11.34
N PHE A 63 7.84 -2.75 10.76
CA PHE A 63 7.70 -2.98 9.31
C PHE A 63 6.25 -2.97 8.83
N ILE A 64 5.31 -3.33 9.69
CA ILE A 64 3.87 -3.35 9.45
C ILE A 64 3.36 -2.00 8.92
N LYS A 65 3.91 -0.91 9.39
CA LYS A 65 3.51 0.45 9.00
C LYS A 65 3.98 0.84 7.58
N LEU A 66 5.01 0.16 7.05
CA LEU A 66 5.57 0.48 5.73
C LEU A 66 4.55 0.38 4.59
N PRO A 67 3.76 -0.71 4.44
CA PRO A 67 2.76 -0.81 3.37
C PRO A 67 1.73 0.33 3.40
N LEU A 68 1.30 0.76 4.60
CA LEU A 68 0.33 1.84 4.77
C LEU A 68 0.93 3.20 4.39
N ILE A 69 2.15 3.49 4.85
CA ILE A 69 2.86 4.75 4.52
C ILE A 69 3.17 4.79 3.03
N ALA A 70 3.66 3.68 2.46
CA ALA A 70 3.97 3.58 1.05
C ALA A 70 2.74 3.82 0.16
N SER A 71 1.62 3.18 0.46
CA SER A 71 0.38 3.32 -0.29
C SER A 71 -0.18 4.74 -0.21
N LEU A 72 -0.16 5.35 0.98
CA LEU A 72 -0.57 6.73 1.20
C LEU A 72 0.30 7.70 0.39
N ALA A 73 1.64 7.57 0.49
CA ALA A 73 2.59 8.40 -0.23
C ALA A 73 2.44 8.29 -1.75
N LEU A 74 2.27 7.07 -2.28
CA LEU A 74 2.07 6.83 -3.69
C LEU A 74 0.74 7.41 -4.19
N ALA A 75 -0.37 7.20 -3.47
CA ALA A 75 -1.66 7.78 -3.83
C ALA A 75 -1.62 9.31 -3.85
N LEU A 76 -1.06 9.93 -2.81
CA LEU A 76 -0.93 11.39 -2.74
C LEU A 76 -0.02 11.93 -3.85
N SER A 77 1.14 11.32 -4.09
CA SER A 77 2.06 11.76 -5.14
C SER A 77 1.46 11.69 -6.54
N GLN A 78 0.57 10.74 -6.77
CA GLN A 78 -0.09 10.52 -8.05
C GLN A 78 -1.27 11.47 -8.28
N PHE A 79 -2.20 11.54 -7.33
CA PHE A 79 -3.48 12.21 -7.53
C PHE A 79 -3.49 13.68 -7.06
N LEU A 80 -2.71 14.03 -6.04
CA LEU A 80 -2.71 15.40 -5.51
C LEU A 80 -2.27 16.46 -6.54
N PRO A 81 -1.18 16.24 -7.33
CA PRO A 81 -0.79 17.20 -8.36
C PRO A 81 -1.83 17.39 -9.49
N GLU A 82 -2.60 16.33 -9.78
CA GLU A 82 -3.66 16.38 -10.78
C GLU A 82 -4.83 17.27 -10.33
N MET A 83 -5.10 17.30 -9.03
CA MET A 83 -6.19 18.09 -8.47
C MET A 83 -5.83 19.56 -8.30
N PHE A 84 -4.64 19.88 -7.74
CA PHE A 84 -4.22 21.26 -7.53
C PHE A 84 -4.12 22.08 -8.82
N ASN A 85 -3.64 21.49 -9.89
CA ASN A 85 -3.46 22.18 -11.18
C ASN A 85 -4.65 22.02 -12.14
N LYS A 86 -5.78 21.47 -11.69
CA LYS A 86 -6.94 21.13 -12.54
C LYS A 86 -6.58 20.26 -13.76
N ARG A 87 -5.42 19.59 -13.72
CA ARG A 87 -4.89 18.77 -14.84
C ARG A 87 -5.77 17.56 -15.09
N LEU A 88 -6.39 17.01 -14.06
CA LEU A 88 -7.33 15.90 -14.22
C LEU A 88 -8.47 16.29 -15.19
N LYS A 89 -9.00 17.51 -15.11
CA LYS A 89 -10.02 17.98 -16.03
C LYS A 89 -9.53 17.99 -17.48
N LEU A 90 -8.29 18.45 -17.72
CA LEU A 90 -7.69 18.43 -19.04
C LEU A 90 -7.44 17.00 -19.55
N THR A 91 -6.99 16.12 -18.68
CA THR A 91 -6.75 14.70 -19.02
C THR A 91 -8.06 13.98 -19.37
N LEU A 92 -9.17 14.29 -18.69
CA LEU A 92 -10.50 13.74 -18.98
C LEU A 92 -11.16 14.30 -20.26
N HIS A 93 -10.61 15.36 -20.86
CA HIS A 93 -11.04 15.88 -22.17
C HIS A 93 -10.32 15.23 -23.35
N LEU A 94 -9.35 14.31 -23.10
CA LEU A 94 -8.75 13.52 -24.16
C LEU A 94 -9.81 12.65 -24.86
N PRO A 95 -9.64 12.34 -26.17
CA PRO A 95 -10.56 11.50 -26.92
C PRO A 95 -10.42 10.01 -26.54
N ALA A 96 -10.57 9.71 -25.26
CA ALA A 96 -10.55 8.37 -24.67
C ALA A 96 -11.66 8.27 -23.61
N HIS A 97 -12.14 7.06 -23.36
CA HIS A 97 -13.11 6.86 -22.29
C HIS A 97 -12.49 7.17 -20.91
N GLU A 98 -13.26 7.85 -20.06
CA GLU A 98 -12.81 8.24 -18.72
C GLU A 98 -12.35 7.05 -17.86
N TYR A 99 -13.01 5.90 -18.03
CA TYR A 99 -12.64 4.68 -17.33
C TYR A 99 -11.27 4.12 -17.78
N ASP A 100 -10.92 4.31 -19.06
CA ASP A 100 -9.61 3.88 -19.56
C ASP A 100 -8.49 4.77 -19.01
N ILE A 101 -8.75 6.08 -18.91
CA ILE A 101 -7.80 7.03 -18.36
C ILE A 101 -7.55 6.76 -16.88
N ILE A 102 -8.61 6.74 -16.07
CA ILE A 102 -8.46 6.55 -14.63
C ILE A 102 -8.00 5.12 -14.30
N GLY A 103 -8.50 4.13 -15.05
CA GLY A 103 -8.08 2.73 -14.92
C GLY A 103 -6.59 2.55 -15.17
N SER A 104 -6.05 3.18 -16.22
CA SER A 104 -4.60 3.13 -16.50
C SER A 104 -3.76 3.85 -15.44
N MET A 105 -4.24 4.97 -14.88
CA MET A 105 -3.57 5.65 -13.77
C MET A 105 -3.56 4.76 -12.51
N LEU A 106 -4.72 4.21 -12.12
CA LEU A 106 -4.80 3.30 -10.96
C LEU A 106 -3.95 2.05 -11.16
N MET A 107 -4.02 1.43 -12.35
CA MET A 107 -3.22 0.25 -12.68
C MET A 107 -1.73 0.51 -12.54
N PHE A 108 -1.24 1.65 -13.04
CA PHE A 108 0.16 2.03 -12.90
C PHE A 108 0.56 2.17 -11.42
N GLY A 109 -0.25 2.83 -10.60
CA GLY A 109 0.01 2.99 -9.18
C GLY A 109 0.00 1.65 -8.42
N ILE A 110 -0.97 0.77 -8.72
CA ILE A 110 -1.06 -0.58 -8.16
C ILE A 110 0.16 -1.41 -8.54
N LEU A 111 0.58 -1.40 -9.81
CA LEU A 111 1.77 -2.13 -10.28
C LEU A 111 3.04 -1.63 -9.61
N THR A 112 3.20 -0.32 -9.47
CA THR A 112 4.33 0.28 -8.77
C THR A 112 4.35 -0.12 -7.30
N TYR A 113 3.20 -0.05 -6.62
CA TYR A 113 3.05 -0.48 -5.24
C TYR A 113 3.36 -1.98 -5.08
N ALA A 114 2.78 -2.82 -5.93
CA ALA A 114 3.01 -4.27 -5.90
C ALA A 114 4.49 -4.63 -6.13
N ALA A 115 5.17 -3.95 -7.05
CA ALA A 115 6.59 -4.15 -7.29
C ALA A 115 7.43 -3.84 -6.03
N ILE A 116 7.14 -2.72 -5.34
CA ILE A 116 7.81 -2.36 -4.08
C ILE A 116 7.54 -3.42 -3.01
N MET A 117 6.28 -3.84 -2.85
CA MET A 117 5.91 -4.84 -1.84
C MET A 117 6.53 -6.21 -2.13
N LEU A 118 6.62 -6.63 -3.39
CA LEU A 118 7.29 -7.88 -3.78
C LEU A 118 8.79 -7.84 -3.49
N LEU A 119 9.47 -6.74 -3.80
CA LEU A 119 10.90 -6.57 -3.47
C LEU A 119 11.11 -6.59 -1.95
N THR A 120 10.24 -5.95 -1.21
CA THR A 120 10.28 -5.93 0.26
C THR A 120 10.03 -7.32 0.84
N TYR A 121 9.04 -8.05 0.32
CA TYR A 121 8.73 -9.43 0.69
C TYR A 121 9.94 -10.36 0.46
N ALA A 122 10.59 -10.25 -0.70
CA ALA A 122 11.79 -11.03 -1.01
C ALA A 122 12.94 -10.71 -0.05
N GLY A 123 13.17 -9.42 0.23
CA GLY A 123 14.18 -8.98 1.20
C GLY A 123 13.92 -9.49 2.61
N LEU A 124 12.67 -9.45 3.08
CA LEU A 124 12.23 -10.00 4.37
C LEU A 124 12.43 -11.52 4.42
N SER A 125 12.01 -12.23 3.37
CA SER A 125 12.17 -13.68 3.29
C SER A 125 13.64 -14.09 3.44
N ILE A 126 14.54 -13.43 2.72
CA ILE A 126 15.99 -13.68 2.80
C ILE A 126 16.54 -13.35 4.18
N THR A 127 16.10 -12.25 4.77
CA THR A 127 16.58 -11.81 6.09
C THR A 127 16.11 -12.76 7.19
N LEU A 128 14.81 -13.06 7.25
CA LEU A 128 14.24 -13.89 8.30
C LEU A 128 14.72 -15.34 8.23
N SER A 129 14.89 -15.90 7.02
CA SER A 129 15.35 -17.29 6.83
C SER A 129 16.76 -17.57 7.35
N LYS A 130 17.58 -16.53 7.61
CA LYS A 130 18.90 -16.69 8.23
C LYS A 130 18.86 -16.90 9.73
N PHE A 131 17.84 -16.37 10.41
CA PHE A 131 17.79 -16.34 11.86
C PHE A 131 16.67 -17.18 12.45
N LEU A 132 15.63 -17.48 11.68
CA LEU A 132 14.42 -18.12 12.15
C LEU A 132 14.12 -19.45 11.44
N PRO A 133 13.51 -20.43 12.17
CA PRO A 133 12.96 -21.63 11.55
C PRO A 133 11.86 -21.31 10.53
N THR A 134 11.72 -22.17 9.53
CA THR A 134 10.83 -21.95 8.37
C THR A 134 9.38 -21.69 8.76
N GLU A 135 8.89 -22.31 9.84
CA GLU A 135 7.52 -22.16 10.34
C GLU A 135 7.24 -20.72 10.78
N TYR A 136 8.18 -20.10 11.49
CA TYR A 136 8.06 -18.71 11.94
C TYR A 136 8.20 -17.72 10.80
N VAL A 137 9.12 -17.98 9.86
CA VAL A 137 9.28 -17.17 8.65
C VAL A 137 7.95 -17.11 7.88
N TYR A 138 7.27 -18.25 7.74
CA TYR A 138 5.98 -18.31 7.06
C TYR A 138 4.91 -17.47 7.75
N ILE A 139 4.81 -17.51 9.08
CA ILE A 139 3.84 -16.74 9.87
C ILE A 139 4.06 -15.23 9.67
N GLU A 140 5.32 -14.77 9.80
CA GLU A 140 5.67 -13.36 9.65
C GLU A 140 5.44 -12.86 8.21
N LEU A 141 5.78 -13.67 7.20
CA LEU A 141 5.54 -13.31 5.80
C LEU A 141 4.04 -13.24 5.47
N MET A 142 3.21 -14.11 6.06
CA MET A 142 1.76 -14.04 5.90
C MET A 142 1.17 -12.78 6.55
N ALA A 143 1.66 -12.38 7.71
CA ALA A 143 1.29 -11.11 8.33
C ALA A 143 1.65 -9.94 7.42
N PHE A 144 2.85 -9.93 6.82
CA PHE A 144 3.26 -8.89 5.87
C PHE A 144 2.34 -8.82 4.64
N VAL A 145 1.94 -9.96 4.06
CA VAL A 145 1.00 -10.01 2.92
C VAL A 145 -0.34 -9.38 3.29
N LEU A 146 -0.86 -9.67 4.48
CA LEU A 146 -2.10 -9.06 4.98
C LEU A 146 -1.99 -7.52 5.01
N TRP A 147 -0.86 -7.00 5.50
CA TRP A 147 -0.57 -5.56 5.54
C TRP A 147 -0.38 -4.95 4.15
N ALA A 148 0.22 -5.69 3.23
CA ALA A 148 0.34 -5.24 1.85
C ALA A 148 -1.04 -5.08 1.19
N VAL A 149 -1.99 -5.99 1.46
CA VAL A 149 -3.37 -5.86 0.98
C VAL A 149 -4.10 -4.70 1.68
N ALA A 150 -3.91 -4.52 3.00
CA ALA A 150 -4.45 -3.37 3.72
C ALA A 150 -3.91 -2.03 3.15
N GLY A 151 -2.65 -2.01 2.71
CA GLY A 151 -2.09 -0.85 2.00
C GLY A 151 -2.82 -0.55 0.68
N LEU A 152 -3.24 -1.54 -0.09
CA LEU A 152 -4.07 -1.31 -1.28
C LEU A 152 -5.43 -0.68 -0.92
N THR A 153 -6.00 -1.03 0.22
CA THR A 153 -7.21 -0.35 0.74
C THR A 153 -6.94 1.13 0.97
N VAL A 154 -5.84 1.46 1.63
CA VAL A 154 -5.42 2.86 1.87
C VAL A 154 -5.19 3.58 0.54
N TYR A 155 -4.50 2.96 -0.42
CA TYR A 155 -4.27 3.55 -1.75
C TYR A 155 -5.60 3.87 -2.45
N GLY A 156 -6.54 2.94 -2.49
CA GLY A 156 -7.83 3.11 -3.15
C GLY A 156 -8.67 4.23 -2.52
N PHE A 157 -8.85 4.24 -1.20
CA PHE A 157 -9.62 5.30 -0.54
C PHE A 157 -8.93 6.66 -0.58
N THR A 158 -7.60 6.73 -0.48
CA THR A 158 -6.86 7.99 -0.60
C THR A 158 -6.99 8.59 -1.99
N SER A 159 -6.88 7.78 -3.04
CA SER A 159 -7.09 8.24 -4.41
C SER A 159 -8.52 8.74 -4.60
N ALA A 160 -9.54 8.05 -4.06
CA ALA A 160 -10.93 8.48 -4.09
C ALA A 160 -11.14 9.83 -3.39
N VAL A 161 -10.56 10.01 -2.19
CA VAL A 161 -10.62 11.29 -1.45
C VAL A 161 -9.96 12.43 -2.23
N CYS A 162 -8.83 12.16 -2.89
CA CYS A 162 -8.17 13.18 -3.72
C CYS A 162 -9.06 13.62 -4.89
N ILE A 163 -9.70 12.68 -5.59
CA ILE A 163 -10.47 12.94 -6.81
C ILE A 163 -11.85 13.57 -6.52
N GLU A 164 -12.49 13.20 -5.41
CA GLU A 164 -13.86 13.67 -5.10
C GLU A 164 -13.95 15.20 -5.06
N PRO A 165 -14.93 15.82 -5.76
CA PRO A 165 -15.03 17.28 -5.84
C PRO A 165 -15.61 17.92 -4.57
N THR A 166 -16.54 17.24 -3.88
CA THR A 166 -17.29 17.82 -2.75
C THR A 166 -16.63 17.52 -1.40
N LEU A 167 -16.45 18.55 -0.55
CA LEU A 167 -15.81 18.41 0.76
C LEU A 167 -16.55 17.41 1.66
N ARG A 168 -17.89 17.45 1.66
CA ARG A 168 -18.72 16.53 2.48
C ARG A 168 -18.43 15.06 2.14
N ASN A 169 -18.36 14.74 0.85
CA ASN A 169 -18.10 13.37 0.44
C ASN A 169 -16.62 12.96 0.62
N LYS A 170 -15.68 13.90 0.50
CA LYS A 170 -14.27 13.64 0.88
C LYS A 170 -14.18 13.14 2.32
N ILE A 171 -14.85 13.84 3.23
CA ILE A 171 -14.87 13.45 4.65
C ILE A 171 -15.51 12.09 4.83
N ASN A 172 -16.66 11.82 4.19
CA ASN A 172 -17.33 10.53 4.30
C ASN A 172 -16.45 9.38 3.75
N ILE A 173 -15.82 9.56 2.59
CA ILE A 173 -14.91 8.57 2.00
C ILE A 173 -13.69 8.34 2.89
N ALA A 174 -13.13 9.42 3.47
CA ALA A 174 -12.01 9.32 4.40
C ALA A 174 -12.38 8.52 5.66
N ILE A 175 -13.55 8.78 6.26
CA ILE A 175 -14.05 8.02 7.42
C ILE A 175 -14.21 6.54 7.08
N ILE A 176 -14.84 6.23 5.93
CA ILE A 176 -15.01 4.85 5.47
C ILE A 176 -13.63 4.19 5.24
N GLY A 177 -12.69 4.89 4.62
CA GLY A 177 -11.33 4.38 4.37
C GLY A 177 -10.56 4.10 5.67
N ILE A 178 -10.64 5.01 6.65
CA ILE A 178 -10.03 4.80 7.97
C ILE A 178 -10.67 3.60 8.68
N SER A 179 -12.00 3.49 8.65
CA SER A 179 -12.71 2.37 9.26
C SER A 179 -12.37 1.04 8.59
N ALA A 180 -12.27 1.00 7.25
CA ALA A 180 -11.86 -0.17 6.49
C ALA A 180 -10.42 -0.60 6.84
N THR A 181 -9.51 0.37 6.97
CA THR A 181 -8.13 0.10 7.39
C THR A 181 -8.09 -0.41 8.83
N ALA A 182 -8.86 0.19 9.75
CA ALA A 182 -8.95 -0.26 11.14
C ALA A 182 -9.47 -1.70 11.26
N LEU A 183 -10.43 -2.12 10.41
CA LEU A 183 -10.88 -3.50 10.34
C LEU A 183 -9.77 -4.47 9.91
N SER A 184 -8.87 -4.04 9.02
CA SER A 184 -7.70 -4.85 8.62
C SER A 184 -6.71 -5.02 9.79
N PHE A 185 -6.50 -3.99 10.62
CA PHE A 185 -5.72 -4.08 11.86
C PHE A 185 -6.33 -5.06 12.86
N TRP A 186 -7.65 -5.00 13.01
CA TRP A 186 -8.33 -5.91 13.93
C TRP A 186 -8.23 -7.36 13.47
N ALA A 187 -8.28 -7.64 12.17
CA ALA A 187 -8.10 -8.96 11.59
C ALA A 187 -6.72 -9.56 11.92
N GLU A 188 -5.67 -8.74 11.91
CA GLU A 188 -4.33 -9.17 12.32
C GLU A 188 -4.24 -9.42 13.81
N TYR A 189 -4.73 -8.52 14.63
CA TYR A 189 -4.71 -8.65 16.09
C TYR A 189 -5.32 -9.97 16.56
N VAL A 190 -6.41 -10.41 15.92
CA VAL A 190 -7.06 -11.70 16.19
C VAL A 190 -6.33 -12.88 15.53
N ARG A 191 -5.24 -12.61 14.75
CA ARG A 191 -4.52 -13.62 13.94
C ARG A 191 -5.44 -14.46 13.03
N ALA A 192 -6.49 -13.83 12.55
CA ALA A 192 -7.54 -14.48 11.80
C ALA A 192 -7.23 -14.49 10.31
N THR A 193 -6.36 -15.39 9.86
CA THR A 193 -6.04 -15.57 8.44
C THR A 193 -7.28 -15.83 7.57
N TYR A 194 -8.36 -16.34 8.15
CA TYR A 194 -9.65 -16.49 7.46
C TYR A 194 -10.32 -15.14 7.12
N LEU A 195 -9.88 -14.03 7.70
CA LEU A 195 -10.36 -12.69 7.34
C LEU A 195 -9.62 -12.09 6.13
N PHE A 196 -8.61 -12.76 5.57
CA PHE A 196 -7.91 -12.31 4.36
C PHE A 196 -8.85 -11.96 3.20
N PRO A 197 -9.88 -12.76 2.87
CA PRO A 197 -10.85 -12.38 1.83
C PRO A 197 -11.56 -11.06 2.11
N MET A 198 -11.83 -10.74 3.37
CA MET A 198 -12.45 -9.46 3.76
C MET A 198 -11.53 -8.29 3.43
N THR A 199 -10.23 -8.38 3.73
CA THR A 199 -9.28 -7.31 3.39
C THR A 199 -9.15 -7.09 1.89
N VAL A 200 -9.20 -8.17 1.09
CA VAL A 200 -9.25 -8.10 -0.38
C VAL A 200 -10.50 -7.37 -0.86
N VAL A 201 -11.68 -7.71 -0.31
CA VAL A 201 -12.93 -7.02 -0.65
C VAL A 201 -12.87 -5.53 -0.30
N LEU A 202 -12.30 -5.17 0.84
CA LEU A 202 -12.12 -3.76 1.23
C LEU A 202 -11.16 -3.03 0.28
N ALA A 203 -10.09 -3.67 -0.18
CA ALA A 203 -9.18 -3.10 -1.17
C ALA A 203 -9.88 -2.85 -2.51
N LEU A 204 -10.64 -3.82 -3.00
CA LEU A 204 -11.45 -3.67 -4.22
C LEU A 204 -12.49 -2.56 -4.06
N ALA A 205 -13.17 -2.47 -2.93
CA ALA A 205 -14.13 -1.40 -2.65
C ALA A 205 -13.47 -0.02 -2.71
N GLY A 206 -12.25 0.15 -2.16
CA GLY A 206 -11.49 1.39 -2.26
C GLY A 206 -11.16 1.78 -3.70
N LEU A 207 -10.73 0.82 -4.53
CA LEU A 207 -10.43 1.06 -5.94
C LEU A 207 -11.70 1.42 -6.75
N LEU A 208 -12.81 0.72 -6.52
CA LEU A 208 -14.09 1.03 -7.15
C LEU A 208 -14.60 2.43 -6.75
N MET A 209 -14.35 2.81 -5.49
CA MET A 209 -14.71 4.16 -5.01
C MET A 209 -13.92 5.25 -5.73
N SER A 210 -12.66 5.01 -6.11
CA SER A 210 -11.86 5.94 -6.93
C SER A 210 -12.45 6.13 -8.33
N VAL A 211 -12.89 5.05 -8.96
CA VAL A 211 -13.56 5.09 -10.27
C VAL A 211 -14.89 5.86 -10.17
N TYR A 212 -15.66 5.60 -9.13
CA TYR A 212 -16.93 6.30 -8.88
C TYR A 212 -16.72 7.81 -8.65
N ALA A 213 -15.73 8.20 -7.83
CA ALA A 213 -15.39 9.60 -7.60
C ALA A 213 -15.01 10.33 -8.91
N THR A 214 -14.31 9.64 -9.82
CA THR A 214 -13.94 10.18 -11.14
C THR A 214 -15.18 10.47 -12.00
N SER A 215 -16.13 9.55 -12.04
CA SER A 215 -17.38 9.73 -12.82
C SER A 215 -18.21 10.91 -12.29
N ARG A 216 -18.22 11.13 -10.99
CA ARG A 216 -18.86 12.31 -10.36
C ARG A 216 -18.15 13.60 -10.70
N PHE A 217 -16.80 13.58 -10.65
CA PHE A 217 -15.97 14.74 -11.00
C PHE A 217 -16.25 15.21 -12.44
N LYS A 218 -16.35 14.29 -13.39
CA LYS A 218 -16.66 14.61 -14.80
C LYS A 218 -18.06 15.19 -14.97
N ARG A 219 -19.07 14.66 -14.27
CA ARG A 219 -20.45 15.12 -14.36
C ARG A 219 -20.67 16.51 -13.77
N GLY A 220 -19.64 17.12 -13.16
CA GLY A 220 -19.73 18.43 -12.55
C GLY A 220 -20.71 18.54 -11.37
N ILE A 221 -20.95 17.42 -10.68
CA ILE A 221 -21.80 17.39 -9.48
C ILE A 221 -20.99 18.04 -8.36
N MET A 222 -21.16 19.37 -8.20
CA MET A 222 -20.60 20.15 -7.11
C MET A 222 -21.55 20.14 -5.90
#